data_e059132375f4725b5b42704993f3a0ed
#
_entry.id   e059132375f4725b5b42704993f3a0ed
#
_cell.length_a   1.000
_cell.length_b   1.000
_cell.length_c   1.000
_cell.angle_alpha   90.00
_cell.angle_beta   90.00
_cell.angle_gamma   90.00
#
_symmetry.space_group_name_H-M   'P 1'
#
loop_
_entity.id
_entity.type
_entity.pdbx_description
1 polymer ?
#
loop_
_entity_poly.entity_id
_entity_poly.type
_entity_poly.pdbx_seq_one_letter_code
_entity_poly.pdbx_strand_id
1 'polypeptide(L)'
;MKDSFVFYRDWLNVMEQLPAEIQLELYQAVAQYALNGKTPTLSPMAKIAFGFIQQTLDRDEDKYHKTVVSSKVSGRMGNLKRWHKDLYQKVLKGALSLEDAEDIAQAMKKSPPDKKNRPPKNLSLNDNVNDNDNVNDNDNDLSFFRKKKQKSASVKKRHRRN
;
A
#
# COMPACT_ATOMS: atom_id res chain seq x y z
N MET A 1 7.20 11.63 -1.72
CA MET A 1 7.65 11.82 -3.10
C MET A 1 7.87 10.46 -3.71
N LYS A 2 7.47 10.27 -4.96
CA LYS A 2 7.76 9.05 -5.72
C LYS A 2 9.04 9.29 -6.51
N ASP A 3 9.89 8.27 -6.59
CA ASP A 3 11.13 8.34 -7.38
C ASP A 3 10.93 7.86 -8.82
N SER A 4 9.73 7.35 -9.13
CA SER A 4 9.38 6.83 -10.46
C SER A 4 7.88 6.83 -10.69
N PHE A 5 7.49 6.78 -11.97
CA PHE A 5 6.10 6.63 -12.40
C PHE A 5 6.03 5.81 -13.69
N VAL A 6 4.82 5.30 -14.01
CA VAL A 6 4.57 4.55 -15.25
C VAL A 6 4.16 5.52 -16.34
N PHE A 7 4.87 5.48 -17.47
CA PHE A 7 4.52 6.22 -18.68
C PHE A 7 3.84 5.26 -19.66
N TYR A 8 2.62 5.56 -20.06
CA TYR A 8 1.83 4.67 -20.92
C TYR A 8 2.06 4.96 -22.40
N ARG A 9 2.12 3.90 -23.21
CA ARG A 9 2.27 3.98 -24.66
C ARG A 9 1.15 4.80 -25.32
N ASP A 10 -0.06 4.71 -24.78
CA ASP A 10 -1.22 5.44 -25.33
C ASP A 10 -1.03 6.95 -25.23
N TRP A 11 -0.33 7.43 -24.21
CA TRP A 11 0.02 8.85 -24.10
C TRP A 11 1.00 9.27 -25.17
N LEU A 12 2.01 8.43 -25.45
CA LEU A 12 2.98 8.68 -26.51
C LEU A 12 2.27 8.81 -27.86
N ASN A 13 1.40 7.88 -28.19
CA ASN A 13 0.65 7.90 -29.45
C ASN A 13 -0.19 9.17 -29.65
N VAL A 14 -0.76 9.72 -28.57
CA VAL A 14 -1.51 10.98 -28.60
C VAL A 14 -0.57 12.18 -28.71
N MET A 15 0.53 12.17 -27.95
CA MET A 15 1.51 13.25 -27.96
C MET A 15 2.17 13.43 -29.33
N GLU A 16 2.51 12.33 -30.04
CA GLU A 16 3.13 12.35 -31.36
C GLU A 16 2.28 13.04 -32.43
N GLN A 17 0.97 13.14 -32.23
CA GLN A 17 0.05 13.82 -33.14
C GLN A 17 -0.01 15.35 -32.91
N LEU A 18 0.64 15.85 -31.85
CA LEU A 18 0.61 17.25 -31.48
C LEU A 18 1.84 18.01 -32.02
N PRO A 19 1.79 19.35 -32.15
CA PRO A 19 2.96 20.16 -32.47
C PRO A 19 4.09 19.94 -31.45
N ALA A 20 5.35 20.00 -31.92
CA ALA A 20 6.54 19.70 -31.10
C ALA A 20 6.63 20.53 -29.81
N GLU A 21 6.21 21.79 -29.86
CA GLU A 21 6.16 22.68 -28.69
C GLU A 21 5.19 22.16 -27.62
N ILE A 22 4.02 21.68 -28.05
CA ILE A 22 3.00 21.12 -27.17
C ILE A 22 3.46 19.76 -26.61
N GLN A 23 4.14 18.95 -27.43
CA GLN A 23 4.74 17.69 -26.95
C GLN A 23 5.71 17.95 -25.79
N LEU A 24 6.65 18.89 -25.96
CA LEU A 24 7.62 19.23 -24.93
C LEU A 24 6.94 19.71 -23.63
N GLU A 25 5.94 20.59 -23.78
CA GLU A 25 5.16 21.08 -22.66
C GLU A 25 4.47 19.94 -21.90
N LEU A 26 3.88 18.98 -22.61
CA LEU A 26 3.22 17.80 -22.01
C LEU A 26 4.22 16.86 -21.33
N TYR A 27 5.38 16.57 -21.92
CA TYR A 27 6.38 15.74 -21.26
C TYR A 27 6.85 16.35 -19.93
N GLN A 28 7.10 17.66 -19.93
CA GLN A 28 7.48 18.37 -18.72
C GLN A 28 6.34 18.35 -17.66
N ALA A 29 5.11 18.58 -18.12
CA ALA A 29 3.93 18.56 -17.25
C ALA A 29 3.72 17.20 -16.57
N VAL A 30 3.77 16.13 -17.36
CA VAL A 30 3.62 14.76 -16.87
C VAL A 30 4.70 14.43 -15.84
N ALA A 31 5.97 14.74 -16.14
CA ALA A 31 7.07 14.50 -15.23
C ALA A 31 6.92 15.28 -13.91
N GLN A 32 6.62 16.59 -14.00
CA GLN A 32 6.45 17.43 -12.82
C GLN A 32 5.27 17.01 -11.96
N TYR A 33 4.15 16.66 -12.59
CA TYR A 33 2.96 16.22 -11.86
C TYR A 33 3.18 14.87 -11.20
N ALA A 34 3.67 13.89 -11.94
CA ALA A 34 3.87 12.53 -11.44
C ALA A 34 4.88 12.45 -10.28
N LEU A 35 5.96 13.25 -10.33
CA LEU A 35 7.02 13.22 -9.33
C LEU A 35 6.77 14.18 -8.16
N ASN A 36 6.22 15.37 -8.43
CA ASN A 36 6.12 16.44 -7.45
C ASN A 36 4.66 16.80 -7.06
N GLY A 37 3.66 16.24 -7.74
CA GLY A 37 2.25 16.58 -7.53
C GLY A 37 1.88 18.01 -7.95
N LYS A 38 2.75 18.70 -8.72
CA LYS A 38 2.52 20.10 -9.13
C LYS A 38 1.92 20.13 -10.53
N THR A 39 0.78 20.80 -10.67
CA THR A 39 0.21 21.10 -11.99
C THR A 39 0.92 22.32 -12.57
N PRO A 40 1.66 22.18 -13.66
CA PRO A 40 2.31 23.33 -14.32
C PRO A 40 1.30 24.22 -15.02
N THR A 41 1.71 25.44 -15.36
CA THR A 41 0.94 26.31 -16.25
C THR A 41 1.06 25.78 -17.67
N LEU A 42 -0.06 25.46 -18.30
CA LEU A 42 -0.12 24.86 -19.63
C LEU A 42 -0.87 25.73 -20.62
N SER A 43 -0.48 25.64 -21.87
CA SER A 43 -1.25 26.20 -22.98
C SER A 43 -2.63 25.55 -23.09
N PRO A 44 -3.65 26.19 -23.67
CA PRO A 44 -5.00 25.63 -23.73
C PRO A 44 -5.07 24.23 -24.35
N MET A 45 -4.29 23.97 -25.39
CA MET A 45 -4.24 22.65 -26.06
C MET A 45 -3.55 21.60 -25.18
N ALA A 46 -2.40 21.93 -24.60
CA ALA A 46 -1.68 21.06 -23.68
C ALA A 46 -2.53 20.74 -22.45
N LYS A 47 -3.28 21.71 -21.93
CA LYS A 47 -4.14 21.54 -20.76
C LYS A 47 -5.26 20.50 -21.00
N ILE A 48 -5.87 20.50 -22.18
CA ILE A 48 -6.88 19.50 -22.56
C ILE A 48 -6.26 18.10 -22.61
N ALA A 49 -5.16 17.93 -23.32
CA ALA A 49 -4.46 16.66 -23.44
C ALA A 49 -3.94 16.16 -22.08
N PHE A 50 -3.37 17.05 -21.26
CA PHE A 50 -2.89 16.74 -19.93
C PHE A 50 -4.03 16.29 -19.00
N GLY A 51 -5.22 16.86 -19.12
CA GLY A 51 -6.37 16.46 -18.29
C GLY A 51 -6.72 14.97 -18.39
N PHE A 52 -6.61 14.38 -19.57
CA PHE A 52 -6.80 12.92 -19.74
C PHE A 52 -5.67 12.10 -19.11
N ILE A 53 -4.44 12.56 -19.24
CA ILE A 53 -3.26 11.93 -18.64
C ILE A 53 -3.33 12.03 -17.12
N GLN A 54 -3.70 13.18 -16.58
CA GLN A 54 -3.84 13.44 -15.16
C GLN A 54 -4.78 12.45 -14.47
N GLN A 55 -5.95 12.19 -15.06
CA GLN A 55 -6.90 11.22 -14.51
C GLN A 55 -6.28 9.82 -14.33
N THR A 56 -5.40 9.43 -15.25
CA THR A 56 -4.70 8.13 -15.15
C THR A 56 -3.63 8.17 -14.08
N LEU A 57 -2.86 9.26 -13.98
CA LEU A 57 -1.86 9.46 -12.92
C LEU A 57 -2.49 9.45 -11.53
N ASP A 58 -3.61 10.14 -11.34
CA ASP A 58 -4.33 10.18 -10.06
C ASP A 58 -4.84 8.79 -9.67
N ARG A 59 -5.42 8.04 -10.63
CA ARG A 59 -5.86 6.68 -10.40
C ARG A 59 -4.71 5.74 -10.01
N ASP A 60 -3.55 5.90 -10.65
CA ASP A 60 -2.38 5.07 -10.35
C ASP A 60 -1.73 5.47 -9.02
N GLU A 61 -1.81 6.74 -8.65
CA GLU A 61 -1.42 7.21 -7.33
C GLU A 61 -2.29 6.59 -6.23
N ASP A 62 -3.60 6.62 -6.41
CA ASP A 62 -4.55 5.98 -5.49
C ASP A 62 -4.29 4.48 -5.33
N LYS A 63 -4.02 3.77 -6.44
CA LYS A 63 -3.66 2.34 -6.41
C LYS A 63 -2.37 2.12 -5.64
N TYR A 64 -1.34 2.93 -5.92
CA TYR A 64 -0.07 2.84 -5.23
C TYR A 64 -0.23 3.04 -3.73
N HIS A 65 -0.93 4.09 -3.31
CA HIS A 65 -1.20 4.34 -1.90
C HIS A 65 -1.96 3.19 -1.23
N LYS A 66 -2.99 2.66 -1.88
CA LYS A 66 -3.73 1.49 -1.38
C LYS A 66 -2.82 0.27 -1.22
N THR A 67 -1.95 0.01 -2.19
CA THR A 67 -1.00 -1.10 -2.16
C THR A 67 0.02 -0.92 -1.04
N VAL A 68 0.60 0.27 -0.89
CA VAL A 68 1.56 0.57 0.18
C VAL A 68 0.94 0.39 1.56
N VAL A 69 -0.27 0.93 1.78
CA VAL A 69 -0.99 0.76 3.05
C VAL A 69 -1.30 -0.71 3.33
N SER A 70 -1.80 -1.43 2.33
CA SER A 70 -2.09 -2.86 2.43
C SER A 70 -0.84 -3.67 2.75
N SER A 71 0.26 -3.43 2.04
CA SER A 71 1.53 -4.13 2.27
C SER A 71 2.10 -3.86 3.66
N LYS A 72 2.02 -2.61 4.15
CA LYS A 72 2.42 -2.25 5.51
C LYS A 72 1.60 -3.02 6.55
N VAL A 73 0.28 -3.04 6.40
CA VAL A 73 -0.61 -3.79 7.32
C VAL A 73 -0.31 -5.28 7.27
N SER A 74 -0.15 -5.86 6.07
CA SER A 74 0.18 -7.28 5.89
C SER A 74 1.52 -7.64 6.50
N GLY A 75 2.55 -6.81 6.34
CA GLY A 75 3.85 -7.02 6.95
C GLY A 75 3.80 -6.98 8.49
N ARG A 76 3.05 -6.02 9.07
CA ARG A 76 2.82 -5.91 10.51
C ARG A 76 2.08 -7.14 11.05
N MET A 77 1.02 -7.55 10.36
CA MET A 77 0.26 -8.77 10.69
C MET A 77 1.13 -10.02 10.58
N GLY A 78 1.96 -10.13 9.53
CA GLY A 78 2.91 -11.22 9.35
C GLY A 78 3.92 -11.31 10.50
N ASN A 79 4.41 -10.17 10.97
CA ASN A 79 5.30 -10.11 12.13
C ASN A 79 4.63 -10.65 13.40
N LEU A 80 3.39 -10.22 13.69
CA LEU A 80 2.61 -10.74 14.82
C LEU A 80 2.34 -12.25 14.67
N LYS A 81 1.95 -12.71 13.48
CA LYS A 81 1.72 -14.12 13.19
C LYS A 81 2.95 -14.98 13.48
N ARG A 82 4.13 -14.47 13.14
CA ARG A 82 5.41 -15.18 13.32
C ARG A 82 5.87 -15.23 14.78
N TRP A 83 5.75 -14.12 15.51
CA TRP A 83 6.39 -13.96 16.80
C TRP A 83 5.41 -13.91 17.99
N HIS A 84 4.15 -13.53 17.77
CA HIS A 84 3.13 -13.31 18.80
C HIS A 84 1.77 -13.85 18.36
N LYS A 85 1.67 -15.17 18.19
CA LYS A 85 0.48 -15.85 17.66
C LYS A 85 -0.82 -15.51 18.41
N ASP A 86 -0.72 -15.35 19.72
CA ASP A 86 -1.89 -15.02 20.57
C ASP A 86 -2.40 -13.61 20.28
N LEU A 87 -1.50 -12.64 20.13
CA LEU A 87 -1.86 -11.28 19.76
C LEU A 87 -2.44 -11.24 18.34
N TYR A 88 -1.83 -11.97 17.41
CA TYR A 88 -2.34 -12.11 16.05
C TYR A 88 -3.78 -12.64 16.03
N GLN A 89 -4.10 -13.68 16.80
CA GLN A 89 -5.45 -14.22 16.91
C GLN A 89 -6.45 -13.21 17.51
N LYS A 90 -6.04 -12.42 18.49
CA LYS A 90 -6.87 -11.36 19.07
C LYS A 90 -7.18 -10.26 18.05
N VAL A 91 -6.19 -9.88 17.22
CA VAL A 91 -6.40 -8.90 16.15
C VAL A 91 -7.35 -9.45 15.09
N LEU A 92 -7.19 -10.71 14.66
CA LEU A 92 -8.10 -11.35 13.70
C LEU A 92 -9.54 -11.39 14.20
N LYS A 93 -9.75 -11.72 15.47
CA LYS A 93 -11.08 -11.73 16.12
C LYS A 93 -11.63 -10.32 16.34
N GLY A 94 -10.83 -9.29 16.11
CA GLY A 94 -11.20 -7.90 16.32
C GLY A 94 -11.33 -7.51 17.80
N ALA A 95 -10.75 -8.30 18.70
CA ALA A 95 -10.69 -8.02 20.14
C ALA A 95 -9.59 -7.03 20.50
N LEU A 96 -8.60 -6.84 19.61
CA LEU A 96 -7.47 -5.95 19.79
C LEU A 96 -7.18 -5.22 18.49
N SER A 97 -6.75 -3.96 18.55
CA SER A 97 -6.27 -3.24 17.36
C SER A 97 -4.86 -3.74 16.98
N LEU A 98 -4.46 -3.52 15.73
CA LEU A 98 -3.11 -3.88 15.28
C LEU A 98 -2.03 -3.06 16.03
N GLU A 99 -2.33 -1.80 16.31
CA GLU A 99 -1.43 -0.88 17.01
C GLU A 99 -1.24 -1.31 18.47
N ASP A 100 -2.33 -1.56 19.20
CA ASP A 100 -2.27 -2.05 20.59
C ASP A 100 -1.53 -3.40 20.68
N ALA A 101 -1.73 -4.28 19.69
CA ALA A 101 -1.04 -5.56 19.65
C ALA A 101 0.48 -5.40 19.49
N GLU A 102 0.91 -4.44 18.69
CA GLU A 102 2.34 -4.15 18.52
C GLU A 102 2.95 -3.51 19.76
N ASP A 103 2.23 -2.62 20.42
CA ASP A 103 2.69 -2.00 21.67
C ASP A 103 2.87 -3.04 22.76
N ILE A 104 1.93 -3.96 22.91
CA ILE A 104 2.05 -5.11 23.83
C ILE A 104 3.25 -5.98 23.44
N ALA A 105 3.42 -6.28 22.15
CA ALA A 105 4.55 -7.07 21.67
C ALA A 105 5.90 -6.41 21.92
N GLN A 106 5.98 -5.09 21.83
CA GLN A 106 7.19 -4.33 22.16
C GLN A 106 7.46 -4.31 23.66
N ALA A 107 6.42 -4.18 24.48
CA ALA A 107 6.54 -4.24 25.93
C ALA A 107 7.08 -5.62 26.38
N MET A 108 6.59 -6.70 25.77
CA MET A 108 7.09 -8.06 26.03
C MET A 108 8.58 -8.25 25.66
N LYS A 109 9.07 -7.55 24.63
CA LYS A 109 10.51 -7.58 24.25
C LYS A 109 11.40 -6.84 25.23
N LYS A 110 10.89 -5.81 25.90
CA LYS A 110 11.64 -5.02 26.88
C LYS A 110 11.74 -5.72 28.25
N SER A 111 10.90 -6.72 28.52
CA SER A 111 11.02 -7.56 29.71
C SER A 111 12.19 -8.53 29.50
N PRO A 112 13.12 -8.69 30.47
CA PRO A 112 14.24 -9.62 30.32
C PRO A 112 13.70 -11.03 30.07
N PRO A 113 14.21 -11.77 29.09
CA PRO A 113 13.71 -13.09 28.77
C PRO A 113 13.95 -14.02 29.96
N ASP A 114 12.86 -14.64 30.43
CA ASP A 114 12.94 -15.77 31.36
C ASP A 114 13.86 -16.84 30.75
N LYS A 115 15.02 -17.10 31.38
CA LYS A 115 16.09 -17.95 30.87
C LYS A 115 15.70 -19.43 30.70
N LYS A 116 14.43 -19.82 30.95
CA LYS A 116 13.99 -21.22 31.01
C LYS A 116 13.47 -21.81 29.72
N ASN A 117 13.24 -21.04 28.63
CA ASN A 117 12.70 -21.58 27.39
C ASN A 117 13.49 -21.14 26.14
N ARG A 118 14.81 -21.34 26.14
CA ARG A 118 15.57 -21.35 24.89
C ARG A 118 15.47 -22.76 24.28
N PRO A 119 14.87 -22.92 23.08
CA PRO A 119 15.07 -24.15 22.33
C PRO A 119 16.56 -24.29 22.03
N PRO A 120 17.12 -25.51 22.04
CA PRO A 120 18.52 -25.74 21.76
C PRO A 120 18.86 -25.17 20.37
N LYS A 121 19.98 -24.44 20.31
CA LYS A 121 20.55 -24.00 19.03
C LYS A 121 21.02 -25.26 18.30
N ASN A 122 20.17 -25.80 17.43
CA ASN A 122 20.65 -26.70 16.41
C ASN A 122 21.47 -25.88 15.44
N LEU A 123 22.78 -26.06 15.52
CA LEU A 123 23.70 -25.74 14.44
C LEU A 123 23.33 -26.68 13.28
N SER A 124 22.53 -26.19 12.35
CA SER A 124 22.35 -26.80 11.05
C SER A 124 22.88 -25.87 9.99
N LEU A 125 23.91 -26.35 9.38
CA LEU A 125 24.53 -26.03 8.10
C LEU A 125 23.66 -25.21 7.14
N ASN A 126 24.29 -24.16 6.71
CA ASN A 126 24.31 -23.45 5.44
C ASN A 126 23.53 -24.16 4.32
N ASP A 127 22.26 -23.81 4.16
CA ASP A 127 21.55 -24.00 2.90
C ASP A 127 21.03 -22.63 2.44
N ASN A 128 21.86 -22.06 1.56
CA ASN A 128 21.57 -20.88 0.80
C ASN A 128 20.59 -21.29 -0.32
N VAL A 129 19.33 -21.50 0.03
CA VAL A 129 18.26 -21.67 -0.94
C VAL A 129 17.60 -20.31 -1.13
N ASN A 130 17.92 -19.73 -2.27
CA ASN A 130 17.30 -18.52 -2.78
C ASN A 130 15.94 -18.89 -3.39
N ASP A 131 14.97 -19.21 -2.54
CA ASP A 131 13.59 -19.43 -2.96
C ASP A 131 12.90 -18.09 -3.10
N ASN A 132 13.04 -17.53 -4.30
CA ASN A 132 12.25 -16.41 -4.79
C ASN A 132 10.89 -16.95 -5.27
N ASP A 133 10.16 -17.61 -4.42
CA ASP A 133 8.78 -17.97 -4.66
C ASP A 133 7.88 -16.78 -4.35
N ASN A 134 7.71 -15.96 -5.38
CA ASN A 134 6.70 -14.93 -5.44
C ASN A 134 5.33 -15.59 -5.63
N VAL A 135 4.84 -16.27 -4.61
CA VAL A 135 3.47 -16.77 -4.56
C VAL A 135 2.57 -15.63 -4.10
N ASN A 136 1.85 -15.11 -5.06
CA ASN A 136 0.88 -14.03 -4.91
C ASN A 136 -0.45 -14.56 -4.32
N ASP A 137 -0.42 -15.03 -3.07
CA ASP A 137 -1.60 -15.56 -2.36
C ASP A 137 -2.22 -14.53 -1.39
N ASN A 138 -2.38 -13.25 -1.83
CA ASN A 138 -2.79 -12.21 -0.90
C ASN A 138 -4.17 -11.58 -1.12
N ASP A 139 -5.04 -12.17 -1.94
CA ASP A 139 -6.36 -11.54 -2.18
C ASP A 139 -7.45 -11.88 -1.16
N ASN A 140 -7.25 -12.83 -0.25
CA ASN A 140 -8.33 -13.29 0.62
C ASN A 140 -8.35 -12.71 2.05
N ASP A 141 -7.24 -12.17 2.56
CA ASP A 141 -7.20 -11.74 3.97
C ASP A 141 -7.70 -10.30 4.20
N LEU A 142 -7.70 -9.48 3.15
CA LEU A 142 -8.17 -8.09 3.23
C LEU A 142 -9.69 -7.93 3.09
N SER A 143 -10.40 -8.97 2.66
CA SER A 143 -11.88 -8.96 2.54
C SER A 143 -12.57 -8.79 3.89
N PHE A 144 -11.92 -9.23 4.98
CA PHE A 144 -12.42 -9.11 6.34
C PHE A 144 -12.50 -7.66 6.82
N PHE A 145 -11.47 -6.84 6.52
CA PHE A 145 -11.45 -5.42 6.90
C PHE A 145 -12.44 -4.58 6.09
N ARG A 146 -12.70 -4.93 4.82
CA ARG A 146 -13.72 -4.28 4.00
C ARG A 146 -15.14 -4.51 4.52
N LYS A 147 -15.47 -5.73 4.97
CA LYS A 147 -16.81 -6.06 5.52
C LYS A 147 -17.12 -5.31 6.81
N LYS A 148 -16.12 -5.03 7.65
CA LYS A 148 -16.31 -4.33 8.93
C LYS A 148 -16.61 -2.84 8.73
N LYS A 149 -15.99 -2.21 7.72
CA LYS A 149 -16.25 -0.79 7.39
C LYS A 149 -17.66 -0.57 6.83
N GLN A 150 -18.21 -1.53 6.09
CA GLN A 150 -19.59 -1.48 5.59
C GLN A 150 -20.63 -1.70 6.69
N LYS A 151 -20.37 -2.59 7.66
CA LYS A 151 -21.28 -2.81 8.79
C LYS A 151 -21.37 -1.60 9.72
N SER A 152 -20.26 -0.92 10.00
CA SER A 152 -20.26 0.30 10.83
C SER A 152 -20.98 1.48 10.16
N ALA A 153 -20.90 1.59 8.83
CA ALA A 153 -21.61 2.60 8.07
C ALA A 153 -23.13 2.35 8.00
N SER A 154 -23.56 1.09 7.95
CA SER A 154 -24.98 0.72 7.92
C SER A 154 -25.67 0.93 9.29
N VAL A 155 -24.95 0.71 10.39
CA VAL A 155 -25.48 0.94 11.75
C VAL A 155 -25.65 2.44 12.01
N LYS A 156 -24.71 3.30 11.57
CA LYS A 156 -24.85 4.76 11.71
C LYS A 156 -26.00 5.35 10.88
N LYS A 157 -26.40 4.71 9.77
CA LYS A 157 -27.52 5.17 8.96
C LYS A 157 -28.91 4.83 9.55
N ARG A 158 -29.01 3.79 10.37
CA ARG A 158 -30.27 3.41 11.05
C ARG A 158 -30.60 4.30 12.25
N HIS A 159 -29.60 4.89 12.93
CA HIS A 159 -29.82 5.78 14.08
C HIS A 159 -30.15 7.23 13.71
N ARG A 160 -30.19 7.59 12.43
CA ARG A 160 -30.57 8.93 11.95
C ARG A 160 -31.99 9.03 11.37
N ARG A 161 -32.79 7.96 11.49
CA ARG A 161 -34.17 7.94 10.94
C ARG A 161 -35.25 7.64 11.98
N ASN A 162 -34.93 7.87 13.26
CA ASN A 162 -35.97 7.95 14.34
C ASN A 162 -35.86 9.31 15.00
#